data_5b16e61863a55e9b96989d675e54536c
#
_entry.id   5b16e61863a55e9b96989d675e54536c
#
_cell.length_a   1.000
_cell.length_b   1.000
_cell.length_c   1.000
_cell.angle_alpha   90.00
_cell.angle_beta   90.00
_cell.angle_gamma   90.00
#
_symmetry.space_group_name_H-M   'P 1'
#
loop_
_entity.id
_entity.type
_entity.pdbx_description
1 polymer ?
#
loop_
_entity_poly.entity_id
_entity_poly.type
_entity_poly.pdbx_seq_one_letter_code
_entity_poly.pdbx_strand_id
1 'polypeptide(L)'
;MLNWAIDGFWGYSVSEVVLYLLVVTHITIVSVTVYLHRFSAHRSILLGPVIAHFFRFWLWLTTGQVTREWTAVHRKHHAECESLDDPHSPVKQGLPKILWNGVEVYKSAIADEETLSRYGKGCPED
;
A
#
# COMPACT_ATOMS: atom_id res chain seq x y z
N MET A 1 -36.96 4.63 -17.10
CA MET A 1 -35.81 5.38 -17.63
C MET A 1 -34.78 5.81 -16.58
N LEU A 2 -34.96 5.55 -15.27
CA LEU A 2 -34.01 5.94 -14.22
C LEU A 2 -33.19 4.74 -13.67
N ASN A 3 -33.37 3.53 -14.19
CA ASN A 3 -32.72 2.32 -13.65
C ASN A 3 -31.18 2.37 -13.82
N TRP A 4 -30.68 2.99 -14.88
CA TRP A 4 -29.23 3.14 -15.08
C TRP A 4 -28.55 4.02 -14.01
N ALA A 5 -29.29 4.96 -13.40
CA ALA A 5 -28.75 5.81 -12.34
C ALA A 5 -28.67 5.07 -10.98
N ILE A 6 -29.51 4.03 -10.80
CA ILE A 6 -29.57 3.20 -9.60
C ILE A 6 -28.70 1.95 -9.77
N ASP A 7 -28.79 1.31 -10.94
CA ASP A 7 -28.11 0.02 -11.23
C ASP A 7 -26.77 0.21 -11.95
N GLY A 8 -26.40 1.47 -12.25
CA GLY A 8 -25.21 1.81 -13.02
C GLY A 8 -25.33 1.41 -14.50
N PHE A 9 -24.30 1.79 -15.28
CA PHE A 9 -24.26 1.53 -16.73
C PHE A 9 -24.29 0.03 -17.08
N TRP A 10 -23.82 -0.83 -16.18
CA TRP A 10 -23.71 -2.28 -16.38
C TRP A 10 -24.84 -3.07 -15.71
N GLY A 11 -25.81 -2.42 -15.07
CA GLY A 11 -26.96 -3.08 -14.43
C GLY A 11 -26.64 -3.95 -13.22
N TYR A 12 -25.50 -3.71 -12.55
CA TYR A 12 -25.15 -4.43 -11.34
C TYR A 12 -26.03 -3.99 -10.16
N SER A 13 -26.48 -4.96 -9.38
CA SER A 13 -27.17 -4.70 -8.12
C SER A 13 -26.21 -4.15 -7.07
N VAL A 14 -26.73 -3.42 -6.09
CA VAL A 14 -25.94 -2.90 -4.96
C VAL A 14 -25.19 -4.02 -4.23
N SER A 15 -25.80 -5.19 -4.06
CA SER A 15 -25.17 -6.35 -3.43
C SER A 15 -23.97 -6.88 -4.20
N GLU A 16 -24.03 -6.89 -5.53
CA GLU A 16 -22.89 -7.31 -6.37
C GLU A 16 -21.75 -6.32 -6.29
N VAL A 17 -22.04 -5.02 -6.29
CA VAL A 17 -21.03 -3.97 -6.12
C VAL A 17 -20.37 -4.07 -4.73
N VAL A 18 -21.16 -4.23 -3.68
CA VAL A 18 -20.64 -4.40 -2.31
C VAL A 18 -19.77 -5.65 -2.21
N LEU A 19 -20.22 -6.77 -2.75
CA LEU A 19 -19.44 -8.02 -2.76
C LEU A 19 -18.13 -7.84 -3.52
N TYR A 20 -18.16 -7.22 -4.70
CA TYR A 20 -16.97 -6.90 -5.47
C TYR A 20 -15.97 -6.06 -4.68
N LEU A 21 -16.44 -4.98 -4.05
CA LEU A 21 -15.58 -4.11 -3.22
C LEU A 21 -14.96 -4.86 -2.04
N LEU A 22 -15.75 -5.71 -1.36
CA LEU A 22 -15.24 -6.52 -0.25
C LEU A 22 -14.16 -7.50 -0.71
N VAL A 23 -14.37 -8.19 -1.84
CA VAL A 23 -13.40 -9.15 -2.39
C VAL A 23 -12.11 -8.44 -2.81
N VAL A 24 -12.22 -7.34 -3.58
CA VAL A 24 -11.06 -6.57 -4.05
C VAL A 24 -10.27 -6.01 -2.87
N THR A 25 -10.97 -5.42 -1.90
CA THR A 25 -10.33 -4.88 -0.68
C THR A 25 -9.63 -5.99 0.10
N HIS A 26 -10.27 -7.15 0.27
CA HIS A 26 -9.68 -8.26 0.99
C HIS A 26 -8.39 -8.77 0.32
N ILE A 27 -8.43 -8.99 -1.00
CA ILE A 27 -7.24 -9.41 -1.76
C ILE A 27 -6.13 -8.35 -1.64
N THR A 28 -6.47 -7.07 -1.69
CA THR A 28 -5.51 -5.97 -1.56
C THR A 28 -4.87 -5.94 -0.16
N ILE A 29 -5.65 -6.09 0.91
CA ILE A 29 -5.13 -6.17 2.29
C ILE A 29 -4.21 -7.38 2.44
N VAL A 30 -4.60 -8.56 1.93
CA VAL A 30 -3.74 -9.76 1.94
C VAL A 30 -2.45 -9.50 1.17
N SER A 31 -2.53 -8.86 0.01
CA SER A 31 -1.35 -8.52 -0.81
C SER A 31 -0.40 -7.59 -0.08
N VAL A 32 -0.90 -6.54 0.56
CA VAL A 32 -0.07 -5.65 1.41
C VAL A 32 0.58 -6.43 2.54
N THR A 33 -0.21 -7.23 3.27
CA THR A 33 0.28 -7.95 4.45
C THR A 33 1.30 -9.03 4.09
N VAL A 34 1.03 -9.81 3.06
CA VAL A 34 1.89 -10.95 2.68
C VAL A 34 3.09 -10.47 1.88
N TYR A 35 2.86 -9.70 0.82
CA TYR A 35 3.91 -9.33 -0.11
C TYR A 35 4.73 -8.11 0.36
N LEU A 36 4.09 -6.96 0.59
CA LEU A 36 4.85 -5.76 0.98
C LEU A 36 5.42 -5.87 2.38
N HIS A 37 4.59 -6.25 3.36
CA HIS A 37 4.99 -6.27 4.76
C HIS A 37 5.89 -7.47 5.10
N ARG A 38 5.39 -8.70 4.94
CA ARG A 38 6.12 -9.90 5.38
C ARG A 38 7.24 -10.33 4.45
N PHE A 39 6.99 -10.33 3.13
CA PHE A 39 8.00 -10.76 2.16
C PHE A 39 9.02 -9.67 1.86
N SER A 40 8.58 -8.47 1.44
CA SER A 40 9.48 -7.40 0.99
C SER A 40 10.14 -6.67 2.16
N ALA A 41 9.38 -6.16 3.12
CA ALA A 41 9.93 -5.36 4.21
C ALA A 41 10.65 -6.18 5.26
N HIS A 42 9.97 -7.16 5.87
CA HIS A 42 10.52 -7.95 6.99
C HIS A 42 11.30 -9.19 6.56
N ARG A 43 11.16 -9.65 5.32
CA ARG A 43 11.78 -10.89 4.83
C ARG A 43 11.50 -12.11 5.72
N SER A 44 10.33 -12.12 6.35
CA SER A 44 9.92 -13.16 7.31
C SER A 44 9.30 -14.40 6.66
N ILE A 45 8.98 -14.32 5.36
CA ILE A 45 8.46 -15.42 4.55
C ILE A 45 9.16 -15.47 3.20
N LEU A 46 9.13 -16.63 2.57
CA LEU A 46 9.59 -16.83 1.20
C LEU A 46 8.38 -17.01 0.28
N LEU A 47 8.37 -16.30 -0.83
CA LEU A 47 7.35 -16.46 -1.89
C LEU A 47 8.02 -16.95 -3.16
N GLY A 48 7.37 -17.90 -3.84
CA GLY A 48 7.76 -18.27 -5.19
C GLY A 48 7.56 -17.10 -6.16
N PRO A 49 8.33 -17.03 -7.26
CA PRO A 49 8.33 -15.87 -8.16
C PRO A 49 6.94 -15.58 -8.76
N VAL A 50 6.18 -16.61 -9.12
CA VAL A 50 4.83 -16.44 -9.69
C VAL A 50 3.88 -15.74 -8.71
N ILE A 51 3.89 -16.18 -7.44
CA ILE A 51 3.02 -15.59 -6.39
C ILE A 51 3.48 -14.17 -6.07
N ALA A 52 4.78 -13.93 -6.00
CA ALA A 52 5.33 -12.60 -5.78
C ALA A 52 4.93 -11.62 -6.90
N HIS A 53 5.00 -12.06 -8.17
CA HIS A 53 4.56 -11.26 -9.32
C HIS A 53 3.05 -11.00 -9.33
N PHE A 54 2.23 -11.99 -8.92
CA PHE A 54 0.80 -11.79 -8.79
C PHE A 54 0.48 -10.65 -7.81
N PHE A 55 1.03 -10.69 -6.59
CA PHE A 55 0.78 -9.67 -5.58
C PHE A 55 1.30 -8.29 -6.01
N ARG A 56 2.50 -8.25 -6.61
CA ARG A 56 3.08 -7.01 -7.12
C ARG A 56 2.21 -6.37 -8.19
N PHE A 57 1.79 -7.14 -9.21
CA PHE A 57 0.89 -6.67 -10.26
C PHE A 57 -0.46 -6.22 -9.69
N TRP A 58 -1.05 -7.00 -8.76
CA TRP A 58 -2.31 -6.65 -8.12
C TRP A 58 -2.23 -5.32 -7.39
N LEU A 59 -1.18 -5.11 -6.59
CA LEU A 59 -0.98 -3.87 -5.83
C LEU A 59 -0.73 -2.67 -6.75
N TRP A 60 0.07 -2.84 -7.79
CA TRP A 60 0.23 -1.80 -8.80
C TRP A 60 -1.11 -1.44 -9.46
N LEU A 61 -1.89 -2.42 -9.88
CA LEU A 61 -3.17 -2.22 -10.55
C LEU A 61 -4.22 -1.55 -9.64
N THR A 62 -4.31 -1.96 -8.39
CA THR A 62 -5.38 -1.54 -7.48
C THR A 62 -5.04 -0.32 -6.62
N THR A 63 -3.77 -0.06 -6.38
CA THR A 63 -3.31 1.00 -5.46
C THR A 63 -2.26 1.92 -6.05
N GLY A 64 -1.65 1.57 -7.18
CA GLY A 64 -0.52 2.30 -7.76
C GLY A 64 0.76 2.23 -6.92
N GLN A 65 0.84 1.31 -5.96
CA GLN A 65 2.01 1.21 -5.08
C GLN A 65 3.20 0.57 -5.78
N VAL A 66 4.36 1.19 -5.60
CA VAL A 66 5.67 0.70 -6.02
C VAL A 66 6.32 -0.05 -4.87
N THR A 67 6.77 -1.28 -5.10
CA THR A 67 7.32 -2.16 -4.06
C THR A 67 8.48 -1.53 -3.31
N ARG A 68 9.43 -0.93 -4.03
CA ARG A 68 10.63 -0.30 -3.46
C ARG A 68 10.28 0.88 -2.55
N GLU A 69 9.39 1.75 -3.01
CA GLU A 69 8.97 2.94 -2.28
C GLU A 69 8.27 2.58 -0.97
N TRP A 70 7.25 1.72 -1.06
CA TRP A 70 6.50 1.30 0.12
C TRP A 70 7.41 0.62 1.15
N THR A 71 8.27 -0.29 0.67
CA THR A 71 9.19 -1.03 1.53
C THR A 71 10.20 -0.11 2.20
N ALA A 72 10.72 0.89 1.48
CA ALA A 72 11.66 1.86 2.03
C ALA A 72 11.04 2.70 3.15
N VAL A 73 9.86 3.25 2.92
CA VAL A 73 9.11 4.03 3.93
C VAL A 73 8.79 3.18 5.15
N HIS A 74 8.34 1.94 4.95
CA HIS A 74 8.00 1.03 6.04
C HIS A 74 9.23 0.62 6.88
N ARG A 75 10.36 0.33 6.23
CA ARG A 75 11.62 0.03 6.93
C ARG A 75 12.17 1.24 7.69
N LYS A 76 12.06 2.45 7.12
CA LYS A 76 12.43 3.69 7.80
C LYS A 76 11.56 3.89 9.05
N HIS A 77 10.24 3.70 8.94
CA HIS A 77 9.35 3.76 10.10
C HIS A 77 9.80 2.82 11.22
N HIS A 78 10.14 1.57 10.90
CA HIS A 78 10.63 0.64 11.92
C HIS A 78 11.99 1.03 12.51
N ALA A 79 12.88 1.60 11.71
CA ALA A 79 14.21 2.03 12.18
C ALA A 79 14.17 3.29 13.03
N GLU A 80 13.26 4.22 12.69
CA GLU A 80 13.15 5.56 13.29
C GLU A 80 11.85 5.72 14.10
N CYS A 81 11.25 4.61 14.53
CA CYS A 81 9.93 4.59 15.17
C CYS A 81 9.82 5.66 16.27
N GLU A 82 8.79 6.52 16.18
CA GLU A 82 8.49 7.64 17.09
C GLU A 82 9.59 8.71 17.19
N SER A 83 10.65 8.66 16.36
CA SER A 83 11.64 9.73 16.23
C SER A 83 11.11 10.89 15.37
N LEU A 84 11.90 11.97 15.25
CA LEU A 84 11.57 13.09 14.35
C LEU A 84 11.67 12.70 12.87
N ASP A 85 12.43 11.66 12.57
CA ASP A 85 12.67 11.15 11.21
C ASP A 85 11.68 10.04 10.80
N ASP A 86 10.78 9.64 11.72
CA ASP A 86 9.71 8.68 11.42
C ASP A 86 8.76 9.26 10.37
N PRO A 87 8.65 8.64 9.16
CA PRO A 87 7.88 9.23 8.06
C PRO A 87 6.38 9.32 8.34
N HIS A 88 5.83 8.55 9.27
CA HIS A 88 4.39 8.56 9.54
C HIS A 88 4.01 8.30 11.01
N SER A 89 4.83 8.78 11.95
CA SER A 89 4.48 8.72 13.37
C SER A 89 3.27 9.61 13.71
N PRO A 90 2.18 9.04 14.24
CA PRO A 90 1.05 9.84 14.71
C PRO A 90 1.40 10.67 15.94
N VAL A 91 2.37 10.22 16.75
CA VAL A 91 2.85 10.95 17.94
C VAL A 91 3.59 12.23 17.54
N LYS A 92 4.42 12.17 16.51
CA LYS A 92 5.23 13.31 16.06
C LYS A 92 4.47 14.23 15.09
N GLN A 93 3.72 13.68 14.18
CA GLN A 93 3.03 14.43 13.14
C GLN A 93 1.58 14.81 13.50
N GLY A 94 1.03 14.15 14.52
CA GLY A 94 -0.36 14.29 14.92
C GLY A 94 -1.30 13.34 14.16
N LEU A 95 -2.18 12.69 14.90
CA LEU A 95 -3.16 11.74 14.35
C LEU A 95 -4.03 12.33 13.23
N PRO A 96 -4.54 13.57 13.31
CA PRO A 96 -5.33 14.17 12.23
C PRO A 96 -4.54 14.26 10.92
N LYS A 97 -3.25 14.63 10.97
CA LYS A 97 -2.41 14.72 9.77
C LYS A 97 -2.21 13.34 9.13
N ILE A 98 -1.97 12.31 9.93
CA ILE A 98 -1.82 10.94 9.40
C ILE A 98 -3.12 10.43 8.77
N LEU A 99 -4.29 10.71 9.39
CA LEU A 99 -5.58 10.24 8.87
C LEU A 99 -6.04 11.00 7.61
N TRP A 100 -5.86 12.32 7.56
CA TRP A 100 -6.41 13.14 6.48
C TRP A 100 -5.40 13.48 5.39
N ASN A 101 -4.10 13.51 5.73
CA ASN A 101 -3.02 13.84 4.79
C ASN A 101 -2.00 12.70 4.63
N GLY A 102 -2.40 11.46 4.92
CA GLY A 102 -1.50 10.30 4.84
C GLY A 102 -0.86 10.09 3.46
N VAL A 103 -1.58 10.43 2.39
CA VAL A 103 -1.06 10.37 1.02
C VAL A 103 0.07 11.38 0.81
N GLU A 104 -0.09 12.62 1.26
CA GLU A 104 0.93 13.67 1.18
C GLU A 104 2.15 13.34 2.03
N VAL A 105 1.92 12.82 3.23
CA VAL A 105 2.99 12.33 4.12
C VAL A 105 3.78 11.22 3.46
N TYR A 106 3.11 10.24 2.86
CA TYR A 106 3.76 9.17 2.10
C TYR A 106 4.54 9.71 0.89
N LYS A 107 3.93 10.58 0.08
CA LYS A 107 4.59 11.21 -1.07
C LYS A 107 5.84 11.99 -0.68
N SER A 108 5.81 12.70 0.44
CA SER A 108 6.99 13.39 0.97
C SER A 108 8.10 12.41 1.36
N ALA A 109 7.74 11.27 1.93
CA ALA A 109 8.72 10.26 2.35
C ALA A 109 9.39 9.56 1.16
N ILE A 110 8.66 9.28 0.07
CA ILE A 110 9.22 8.68 -1.15
C ILE A 110 9.99 9.66 -2.03
N ALA A 111 9.78 10.97 -1.87
CA ALA A 111 10.57 12.01 -2.55
C ALA A 111 11.98 12.16 -1.96
N ASP A 112 12.24 11.59 -0.78
CA ASP A 112 13.54 11.59 -0.12
C ASP A 112 14.43 10.48 -0.69
N GLU A 113 15.40 10.87 -1.52
CA GLU A 113 16.35 9.94 -2.17
C GLU A 113 17.19 9.17 -1.14
N GLU A 114 17.50 9.76 0.01
CA GLU A 114 18.23 9.05 1.08
C GLU A 114 17.39 7.91 1.62
N THR A 115 16.10 8.13 1.86
CA THR A 115 15.17 7.09 2.28
C THR A 115 15.13 5.93 1.29
N LEU A 116 15.00 6.22 -0.02
CA LEU A 116 14.93 5.18 -1.04
C LEU A 116 16.27 4.43 -1.20
N SER A 117 17.39 5.14 -1.17
CA SER A 117 18.71 4.53 -1.35
C SER A 117 19.13 3.68 -0.16
N ARG A 118 18.79 4.10 1.06
CA ARG A 118 19.16 3.40 2.30
C ARG A 118 18.24 2.23 2.61
N TYR A 119 16.92 2.47 2.59
CA TYR A 119 15.92 1.51 3.06
C TYR A 119 15.27 0.68 1.93
N GLY A 120 15.35 1.13 0.67
CA GLY A 120 14.83 0.42 -0.49
C GLY A 120 15.75 -0.64 -1.09
N LYS A 121 16.89 -0.93 -0.46
CA LYS A 121 17.87 -1.91 -0.97
C LYS A 121 17.29 -3.33 -1.06
N GLY A 122 17.57 -3.98 -2.21
CA GLY A 122 17.17 -5.37 -2.47
C GLY A 122 15.67 -5.54 -2.75
N CYS A 123 14.98 -4.46 -3.10
CA CYS A 123 13.63 -4.50 -3.67
C CYS A 123 13.71 -4.48 -5.20
N PRO A 124 12.72 -5.04 -5.90
CA PRO A 124 12.61 -4.87 -7.34
C PRO A 124 12.41 -3.39 -7.68
N GLU A 125 12.88 -2.99 -8.86
CA GLU A 125 12.55 -1.73 -9.46
C GLU A 125 11.29 -1.94 -10.30
N ASP A 126 10.17 -1.40 -9.82
CA ASP A 126 8.84 -1.55 -10.44
C ASP A 126 8.56 -0.42 -11.41
#